data_e02cc7ed0634fb79415017bcb3ecb213
#
_entry.id   e02cc7ed0634fb79415017bcb3ecb213
#
_cell.length_a   1.000
_cell.length_b   1.000
_cell.length_c   1.000
_cell.angle_alpha   90.00
_cell.angle_beta   90.00
_cell.angle_gamma   90.00
#
_symmetry.space_group_name_H-M   'P 1'
#
loop_
_entity.id
_entity.type
_entity.pdbx_description
1 polymer ?
#
loop_
_entity_poly.entity_id
_entity_poly.type
_entity_poly.pdbx_seq_one_letter_code
_entity_poly.pdbx_strand_id
1 'polypeptide(L)'
;DRVLLETGFKEYTTSVRLSTLNMFAYTASLMIGTAGLPHVIIRFFTVPKVRDARKSAGYALVFIAILYTTAPAVAAMARLNIMQTIEPKPGQHVLIEERPQWFKNWEQTGLLAIQDKNGDGRLQYVADPQRNELVKLDNDILVLANPEIAQLPNWIIALVAAGGLAAALSTAAGLLLAISSAISHDLLKNTLARNLTETQELRWARVSAAVAI
;
A
#
# COMPACT_ATOMS: atom_id res chain seq x y z
N ASP A 1 -16.08 -14.28 -7.33
CA ASP A 1 -16.32 -13.98 -8.77
C ASP A 1 -17.80 -13.86 -9.14
N ARG A 2 -18.70 -14.70 -8.57
CA ARG A 2 -20.14 -14.66 -8.91
C ARG A 2 -20.76 -13.28 -8.72
N VAL A 3 -20.58 -12.66 -7.56
CA VAL A 3 -21.12 -11.32 -7.22
C VAL A 3 -20.54 -10.25 -8.17
N LEU A 4 -19.27 -10.36 -8.54
CA LEU A 4 -18.63 -9.46 -9.51
C LEU A 4 -19.27 -9.56 -10.89
N LEU A 5 -19.56 -10.78 -11.35
CA LEU A 5 -20.20 -11.01 -12.64
C LEU A 5 -21.64 -10.49 -12.67
N GLU A 6 -22.40 -10.70 -11.59
CA GLU A 6 -23.78 -10.21 -11.44
C GLU A 6 -23.87 -8.67 -11.52
N THR A 7 -22.84 -7.96 -11.03
CA THR A 7 -22.72 -6.49 -11.10
C THR A 7 -22.01 -5.98 -12.37
N GLY A 8 -21.68 -6.88 -13.30
CA GLY A 8 -21.07 -6.58 -14.60
C GLY A 8 -19.54 -6.40 -14.57
N PHE A 9 -18.89 -6.60 -13.43
CA PHE A 9 -17.43 -6.56 -13.35
C PHE A 9 -16.81 -7.85 -13.91
N LYS A 10 -15.55 -7.75 -14.35
CA LYS A 10 -14.77 -8.93 -14.76
C LYS A 10 -14.39 -9.78 -13.56
N GLU A 11 -14.20 -11.07 -13.79
CA GLU A 11 -13.69 -11.99 -12.79
C GLU A 11 -12.37 -11.48 -12.17
N TYR A 12 -12.23 -11.61 -10.87
CA TYR A 12 -11.05 -11.13 -10.15
C TYR A 12 -9.84 -12.05 -10.38
N THR A 13 -10.07 -13.35 -10.35
CA THR A 13 -9.01 -14.36 -10.36
C THR A 13 -8.56 -14.79 -11.74
N THR A 14 -9.44 -14.77 -12.73
CA THR A 14 -9.22 -15.39 -14.05
C THR A 14 -9.09 -14.37 -15.18
N SER A 15 -9.45 -13.10 -14.96
CA SER A 15 -9.36 -12.10 -16.02
C SER A 15 -7.91 -11.74 -16.34
N VAL A 16 -7.46 -12.06 -17.55
CA VAL A 16 -6.14 -11.66 -18.06
C VAL A 16 -6.17 -10.18 -18.42
N ARG A 17 -5.43 -9.35 -17.67
CA ARG A 17 -5.37 -7.91 -17.89
C ARG A 17 -4.19 -7.45 -18.74
N LEU A 18 -3.13 -8.24 -18.78
CA LEU A 18 -1.88 -7.93 -19.49
C LEU A 18 -1.51 -9.08 -20.42
N SER A 19 -0.85 -8.76 -21.55
CA SER A 19 -0.23 -9.80 -22.39
C SER A 19 0.90 -10.51 -21.63
N THR A 20 1.22 -11.73 -22.01
CA THR A 20 2.28 -12.54 -21.38
C THR A 20 3.63 -11.81 -21.38
N LEU A 21 3.95 -11.13 -22.48
CA LEU A 21 5.18 -10.33 -22.59
C LEU A 21 5.19 -9.16 -21.60
N ASN A 22 4.08 -8.43 -21.50
CA ASN A 22 3.97 -7.32 -20.55
C ASN A 22 4.03 -7.82 -19.11
N MET A 23 3.42 -8.96 -18.80
CA MET A 23 3.51 -9.56 -17.46
C MET A 23 4.95 -9.95 -17.12
N PHE A 24 5.67 -10.55 -18.07
CA PHE A 24 7.08 -10.88 -17.89
C PHE A 24 7.93 -9.62 -17.67
N ALA A 25 7.77 -8.62 -18.55
CA ALA A 25 8.52 -7.36 -18.43
C ALA A 25 8.23 -6.62 -17.12
N TYR A 26 6.97 -6.58 -16.69
CA TYR A 26 6.56 -6.00 -15.42
C TYR A 26 7.19 -6.73 -14.23
N THR A 27 7.12 -8.06 -14.22
CA THR A 27 7.72 -8.87 -13.15
C THR A 27 9.24 -8.71 -13.10
N ALA A 28 9.92 -8.78 -14.26
CA ALA A 28 11.37 -8.58 -14.35
C ALA A 28 11.79 -7.18 -13.89
N SER A 29 11.05 -6.15 -14.27
CA SER A 29 11.30 -4.76 -13.84
C SER A 29 11.19 -4.61 -12.32
N LEU A 30 10.15 -5.18 -11.71
CA LEU A 30 9.98 -5.16 -10.25
C LEU A 30 11.10 -5.93 -9.53
N MET A 31 11.49 -7.09 -10.03
CA MET A 31 12.57 -7.90 -9.44
C MET A 31 13.91 -7.17 -9.47
N ILE A 32 14.29 -6.63 -10.63
CA ILE A 32 15.55 -5.88 -10.82
C ILE A 32 15.51 -4.58 -10.01
N GLY A 33 14.40 -3.84 -10.09
CA GLY A 33 14.21 -2.59 -9.35
C GLY A 33 14.32 -2.78 -7.84
N THR A 34 13.67 -3.80 -7.30
CA THR A 34 13.72 -4.09 -5.86
C THR A 34 15.13 -4.49 -5.41
N ALA A 35 15.86 -5.27 -6.22
CA ALA A 35 17.23 -5.65 -5.94
C ALA A 35 18.21 -4.47 -5.93
N GLY A 36 17.91 -3.40 -6.67
CA GLY A 36 18.74 -2.19 -6.78
C GLY A 36 18.40 -1.09 -5.76
N LEU A 37 17.41 -1.27 -4.88
CA LEU A 37 17.00 -0.21 -3.95
C LEU A 37 18.07 0.07 -2.88
N PRO A 38 18.63 1.29 -2.82
CA PRO A 38 19.72 1.63 -1.90
C PRO A 38 19.38 1.39 -0.43
N HIS A 39 18.16 1.75 -0.01
CA HIS A 39 17.71 1.58 1.37
C HIS A 39 17.52 0.10 1.78
N VAL A 40 17.36 -0.81 0.82
CA VAL A 40 17.35 -2.25 1.07
C VAL A 40 18.79 -2.77 1.20
N ILE A 41 19.67 -2.36 0.28
CA ILE A 41 21.06 -2.81 0.23
C ILE A 41 21.83 -2.35 1.46
N ILE A 42 21.68 -1.10 1.91
CA ILE A 42 22.34 -0.55 3.10
C ILE A 42 22.12 -1.42 4.34
N ARG A 43 20.97 -2.04 4.50
CA ARG A 43 20.66 -2.91 5.65
C ARG A 43 21.56 -4.13 5.72
N PHE A 44 22.09 -4.61 4.61
CA PHE A 44 23.05 -5.73 4.59
C PHE A 44 24.45 -5.32 5.06
N PHE A 45 24.79 -4.04 4.94
CA PHE A 45 26.08 -3.52 5.42
C PHE A 45 26.07 -3.11 6.91
N THR A 46 24.88 -2.99 7.51
CA THR A 46 24.74 -2.59 8.93
C THR A 46 24.89 -3.76 9.92
N VAL A 47 25.00 -5.00 9.45
CA VAL A 47 25.14 -6.19 10.30
C VAL A 47 26.62 -6.58 10.44
N PRO A 48 27.06 -7.04 11.63
CA PRO A 48 28.46 -7.30 11.91
C PRO A 48 29.05 -8.48 11.11
N LYS A 49 28.23 -9.46 10.75
CA LYS A 49 28.66 -10.69 10.10
C LYS A 49 27.79 -11.04 8.90
N VAL A 50 28.41 -11.52 7.82
CA VAL A 50 27.71 -12.02 6.61
C VAL A 50 26.68 -13.12 6.94
N ARG A 51 26.96 -13.96 7.93
CA ARG A 51 26.02 -14.97 8.41
C ARG A 51 24.72 -14.35 8.93
N ASP A 52 24.80 -13.22 9.62
CA ASP A 52 23.63 -12.53 10.18
C ASP A 52 22.81 -11.86 9.06
N ALA A 53 23.50 -11.31 8.05
CA ALA A 53 22.85 -10.81 6.85
C ALA A 53 22.02 -11.90 6.14
N ARG A 54 22.62 -13.09 5.96
CA ARG A 54 21.93 -14.23 5.33
C ARG A 54 20.72 -14.70 6.14
N LYS A 55 20.83 -14.77 7.46
CA LYS A 55 19.71 -15.13 8.34
C LYS A 55 18.60 -14.10 8.28
N SER A 56 18.95 -12.82 8.35
CA SER A 56 17.98 -11.71 8.23
C SER A 56 17.24 -11.76 6.90
N ALA A 57 17.94 -11.97 5.79
CA ALA A 57 17.34 -12.15 4.48
C ALA A 57 16.38 -13.36 4.45
N GLY A 58 16.76 -14.47 5.07
CA GLY A 58 15.89 -15.66 5.17
C GLY A 58 14.58 -15.35 5.91
N TYR A 59 14.65 -14.70 7.08
CA TYR A 59 13.45 -14.29 7.81
C TYR A 59 12.61 -13.28 7.02
N ALA A 60 13.24 -12.30 6.38
CA ALA A 60 12.52 -11.35 5.54
C ALA A 60 11.75 -12.04 4.42
N LEU A 61 12.34 -13.02 3.74
CA LEU A 61 11.68 -13.81 2.69
C LEU A 61 10.44 -14.55 3.22
N VAL A 62 10.51 -15.13 4.42
CA VAL A 62 9.36 -15.81 5.04
C VAL A 62 8.21 -14.83 5.27
N PHE A 63 8.50 -13.66 5.88
CA PHE A 63 7.46 -12.64 6.11
C PHE A 63 6.91 -12.05 4.81
N ILE A 64 7.76 -11.83 3.82
CA ILE A 64 7.35 -11.38 2.48
C ILE A 64 6.45 -12.42 1.82
N ALA A 65 6.80 -13.70 1.89
CA ALA A 65 5.97 -14.78 1.33
C ALA A 65 4.58 -14.84 1.99
N ILE A 66 4.50 -14.72 3.32
CA ILE A 66 3.23 -14.63 4.03
C ILE A 66 2.41 -13.42 3.57
N LEU A 67 3.03 -12.24 3.51
CA LEU A 67 2.36 -11.01 3.08
C LEU A 67 1.81 -11.13 1.66
N TYR A 68 2.63 -11.54 0.69
CA TYR A 68 2.20 -11.65 -0.71
C TYR A 68 1.22 -12.79 -0.96
N THR A 69 1.17 -13.80 -0.09
CA THR A 69 0.17 -14.86 -0.18
C THR A 69 -1.19 -14.40 0.38
N THR A 70 -1.17 -13.57 1.44
CA THR A 70 -2.41 -13.10 2.09
C THR A 70 -3.00 -11.86 1.42
N ALA A 71 -2.18 -10.96 0.85
CA ALA A 71 -2.63 -9.70 0.27
C ALA A 71 -3.74 -9.86 -0.80
N PRO A 72 -3.63 -10.78 -1.79
CA PRO A 72 -4.70 -10.97 -2.78
C PRO A 72 -6.01 -11.44 -2.16
N ALA A 73 -5.94 -12.29 -1.13
CA ALA A 73 -7.13 -12.77 -0.41
C ALA A 73 -7.81 -11.62 0.34
N VAL A 74 -7.02 -10.79 1.04
CA VAL A 74 -7.54 -9.60 1.75
C VAL A 74 -8.18 -8.64 0.77
N ALA A 75 -7.55 -8.37 -0.38
CA ALA A 75 -8.10 -7.48 -1.40
C ALA A 75 -9.43 -8.00 -1.99
N ALA A 76 -9.51 -9.31 -2.27
CA ALA A 76 -10.74 -9.93 -2.76
C ALA A 76 -11.88 -9.85 -1.73
N MET A 77 -11.57 -10.12 -0.44
CA MET A 77 -12.54 -10.04 0.64
C MET A 77 -12.99 -8.60 0.91
N ALA A 78 -12.07 -7.63 0.89
CA ALA A 78 -12.40 -6.23 1.06
C ALA A 78 -13.39 -5.75 -0.02
N ARG A 79 -13.14 -6.13 -1.27
CA ARG A 79 -14.04 -5.81 -2.38
C ARG A 79 -15.41 -6.47 -2.23
N LEU A 80 -15.45 -7.74 -1.82
CA LEU A 80 -16.70 -8.44 -1.55
C LEU A 80 -17.48 -7.78 -0.42
N ASN A 81 -16.82 -7.40 0.67
CA ASN A 81 -17.43 -6.72 1.81
C ASN A 81 -18.06 -5.38 1.40
N ILE A 82 -17.40 -4.59 0.56
CA ILE A 82 -17.96 -3.35 0.02
C ILE A 82 -19.22 -3.64 -0.79
N MET A 83 -19.17 -4.62 -1.71
CA MET A 83 -20.32 -4.98 -2.52
C MET A 83 -21.50 -5.42 -1.66
N GLN A 84 -21.26 -6.26 -0.66
CA GLN A 84 -22.29 -6.70 0.28
C GLN A 84 -22.82 -5.58 1.20
N THR A 85 -22.01 -4.56 1.45
CA THR A 85 -22.44 -3.37 2.20
C THR A 85 -23.38 -2.53 1.37
N ILE A 86 -23.12 -2.38 0.07
CA ILE A 86 -23.94 -1.57 -0.85
C ILE A 86 -25.19 -2.34 -1.30
N GLU A 87 -25.05 -3.63 -1.54
CA GLU A 87 -26.11 -4.52 -1.98
C GLU A 87 -26.17 -5.77 -1.07
N PRO A 88 -26.79 -5.67 0.12
CA PRO A 88 -26.88 -6.80 1.07
C PRO A 88 -27.61 -8.02 0.52
N LYS A 89 -28.56 -7.79 -0.38
CA LYS A 89 -29.29 -8.83 -1.13
C LYS A 89 -29.42 -8.40 -2.58
N PRO A 90 -29.46 -9.33 -3.53
CA PRO A 90 -29.63 -9.02 -4.94
C PRO A 90 -30.82 -8.09 -5.19
N GLY A 91 -30.55 -6.93 -5.81
CA GLY A 91 -31.55 -5.91 -6.08
C GLY A 91 -31.94 -5.01 -4.91
N GLN A 92 -31.36 -5.20 -3.73
CA GLN A 92 -31.63 -4.36 -2.56
C GLN A 92 -30.45 -3.44 -2.27
N HIS A 93 -30.48 -2.24 -2.85
CA HIS A 93 -29.47 -1.22 -2.63
C HIS A 93 -29.70 -0.46 -1.32
N VAL A 94 -28.61 -0.14 -0.62
CA VAL A 94 -28.64 0.65 0.63
C VAL A 94 -28.99 2.11 0.30
N LEU A 95 -29.80 2.72 1.16
CA LEU A 95 -30.08 4.17 1.08
C LEU A 95 -28.81 4.96 1.39
N ILE A 96 -28.57 6.03 0.63
CA ILE A 96 -27.41 6.90 0.81
C ILE A 96 -27.39 7.50 2.23
N GLU A 97 -28.54 7.78 2.81
CA GLU A 97 -28.66 8.29 4.18
C GLU A 97 -28.31 7.26 5.24
N GLU A 98 -28.64 5.97 5.00
CA GLU A 98 -28.42 4.86 5.92
C GLU A 98 -27.02 4.21 5.77
N ARG A 99 -26.16 4.78 4.93
CA ARG A 99 -24.80 4.24 4.73
C ARG A 99 -24.02 4.15 6.03
N PRO A 100 -23.19 3.11 6.22
CA PRO A 100 -22.44 2.90 7.44
C PRO A 100 -21.54 4.08 7.81
N GLN A 101 -21.23 4.24 9.10
CA GLN A 101 -20.39 5.33 9.60
C GLN A 101 -18.99 5.34 8.98
N TRP A 102 -18.39 4.18 8.74
CA TRP A 102 -17.08 4.09 8.08
C TRP A 102 -17.10 4.73 6.68
N PHE A 103 -18.20 4.59 5.95
CA PHE A 103 -18.36 5.20 4.63
C PHE A 103 -18.30 6.73 4.72
N LYS A 104 -19.00 7.33 5.69
CA LYS A 104 -19.00 8.77 5.95
C LYS A 104 -17.61 9.28 6.38
N ASN A 105 -16.88 8.50 7.17
CA ASN A 105 -15.52 8.83 7.60
C ASN A 105 -14.57 8.94 6.40
N TRP A 106 -14.62 7.96 5.49
CA TRP A 106 -13.74 7.93 4.33
C TRP A 106 -14.12 8.92 3.23
N GLU A 107 -15.40 9.32 3.13
CA GLU A 107 -15.82 10.43 2.28
C GLU A 107 -15.14 11.75 2.69
N GLN A 108 -15.00 12.01 3.99
CA GLN A 108 -14.34 13.21 4.49
C GLN A 108 -12.86 13.30 4.10
N THR A 109 -12.21 12.17 3.86
CA THR A 109 -10.82 12.13 3.39
C THR A 109 -10.68 12.40 1.88
N GLY A 110 -11.78 12.41 1.14
CA GLY A 110 -11.80 12.55 -0.31
C GLY A 110 -11.26 11.31 -1.07
N LEU A 111 -11.01 10.19 -0.38
CA LEU A 111 -10.60 8.93 -0.99
C LEU A 111 -11.79 8.08 -1.46
N LEU A 112 -12.98 8.40 -0.97
CA LEU A 112 -14.25 7.82 -1.37
C LEU A 112 -15.21 8.94 -1.72
N ALA A 113 -15.96 8.79 -2.83
CA ALA A 113 -16.98 9.76 -3.22
C ALA A 113 -18.19 9.06 -3.86
N ILE A 114 -19.36 9.54 -3.48
CA ILE A 114 -20.64 9.08 -3.98
C ILE A 114 -21.31 10.21 -4.74
N GLN A 115 -22.06 9.86 -5.76
CA GLN A 115 -22.94 10.75 -6.49
C GLN A 115 -24.22 10.00 -6.87
N ASP A 116 -25.35 10.40 -6.31
CA ASP A 116 -26.66 9.91 -6.74
C ASP A 116 -26.92 10.43 -8.16
N LYS A 117 -26.85 9.54 -9.14
CA LYS A 117 -26.99 9.92 -10.57
C LYS A 117 -28.40 9.80 -11.07
N ASN A 118 -29.18 8.89 -10.49
CA ASN A 118 -30.55 8.63 -10.91
C ASN A 118 -31.61 9.33 -10.02
N GLY A 119 -31.20 9.88 -8.87
CA GLY A 119 -32.06 10.61 -7.94
C GLY A 119 -32.96 9.69 -7.10
N ASP A 120 -32.62 8.37 -6.97
CA ASP A 120 -33.44 7.43 -6.22
C ASP A 120 -33.05 7.33 -4.73
N GLY A 121 -31.99 8.04 -4.31
CA GLY A 121 -31.48 8.06 -2.94
C GLY A 121 -30.82 6.74 -2.51
N ARG A 122 -30.54 5.84 -3.45
CA ARG A 122 -29.92 4.53 -3.21
C ARG A 122 -28.52 4.48 -3.81
N LEU A 123 -27.63 3.71 -3.21
CA LEU A 123 -26.25 3.59 -3.69
C LEU A 123 -26.10 2.39 -4.60
N GLN A 124 -25.68 2.61 -5.84
CA GLN A 124 -25.42 1.58 -6.84
C GLN A 124 -23.92 1.45 -7.14
N TYR A 125 -23.39 0.24 -7.06
CA TYR A 125 -22.01 -0.06 -7.42
C TYR A 125 -21.96 -1.12 -8.52
N VAL A 126 -21.84 -0.66 -9.76
CA VAL A 126 -21.85 -1.50 -10.97
C VAL A 126 -20.70 -1.14 -11.88
N ALA A 127 -20.37 -2.03 -12.81
CA ALA A 127 -19.27 -1.82 -13.75
C ALA A 127 -19.54 -0.72 -14.80
N ASP A 128 -20.83 -0.42 -15.06
CA ASP A 128 -21.21 0.63 -15.99
C ASP A 128 -20.95 2.03 -15.39
N PRO A 129 -20.04 2.84 -15.96
CA PRO A 129 -19.72 4.17 -15.43
C PRO A 129 -20.90 5.13 -15.39
N GLN A 130 -21.90 4.94 -16.25
CA GLN A 130 -23.10 5.81 -16.31
C GLN A 130 -24.03 5.55 -15.12
N ARG A 131 -24.09 4.30 -14.67
CA ARG A 131 -24.97 3.86 -13.58
C ARG A 131 -24.25 3.74 -12.25
N ASN A 132 -22.91 3.72 -12.26
CA ASN A 132 -22.10 3.59 -11.05
C ASN A 132 -22.13 4.90 -10.24
N GLU A 133 -22.66 4.86 -9.04
CA GLU A 133 -22.80 5.99 -8.12
C GLU A 133 -21.67 6.09 -7.11
N LEU A 134 -20.90 5.02 -6.93
CA LEU A 134 -19.61 5.07 -6.26
C LEU A 134 -18.58 5.63 -7.25
N VAL A 135 -18.51 6.97 -7.35
CA VAL A 135 -17.74 7.69 -8.38
C VAL A 135 -16.24 7.56 -8.13
N LYS A 136 -15.83 7.56 -6.88
CA LYS A 136 -14.44 7.40 -6.47
C LYS A 136 -14.33 6.36 -5.36
N LEU A 137 -13.50 5.39 -5.59
CA LEU A 137 -13.04 4.43 -4.58
C LEU A 137 -11.55 4.24 -4.78
N ASP A 138 -10.76 4.86 -3.91
CA ASP A 138 -9.32 4.69 -3.94
C ASP A 138 -8.95 3.29 -3.45
N ASN A 139 -8.12 2.59 -4.23
CA ASN A 139 -7.75 1.21 -3.88
C ASN A 139 -6.94 1.13 -2.58
N ASP A 140 -6.25 2.20 -2.21
CA ASP A 140 -5.41 2.24 -1.02
C ASP A 140 -6.24 2.18 0.28
N ILE A 141 -7.49 2.71 0.25
CA ILE A 141 -8.37 2.61 1.42
C ILE A 141 -8.85 1.18 1.68
N LEU A 142 -8.90 0.33 0.67
CA LEU A 142 -9.42 -1.03 0.81
C LEU A 142 -8.66 -1.84 1.86
N VAL A 143 -7.36 -1.61 2.01
CA VAL A 143 -6.56 -2.30 3.02
C VAL A 143 -6.80 -1.72 4.41
N LEU A 144 -6.80 -0.39 4.53
CA LEU A 144 -6.94 0.30 5.82
C LEU A 144 -8.37 0.28 6.34
N ALA A 145 -9.37 0.40 5.46
CA ALA A 145 -10.78 0.38 5.83
C ALA A 145 -11.36 -1.03 6.04
N ASN A 146 -10.69 -2.08 5.53
CA ASN A 146 -11.22 -3.44 5.60
C ASN A 146 -11.59 -3.89 7.02
N PRO A 147 -10.82 -3.62 8.08
CA PRO A 147 -11.22 -3.93 9.44
C PRO A 147 -12.49 -3.20 9.90
N GLU A 148 -12.71 -1.97 9.48
CA GLU A 148 -13.92 -1.21 9.76
C GLU A 148 -15.11 -1.77 8.98
N ILE A 149 -14.93 -2.08 7.70
CA ILE A 149 -15.94 -2.68 6.83
C ILE A 149 -16.39 -4.05 7.38
N ALA A 150 -15.41 -4.85 7.84
CA ALA A 150 -15.67 -6.16 8.46
C ALA A 150 -16.16 -6.07 9.92
N GLN A 151 -16.38 -4.86 10.44
CA GLN A 151 -16.85 -4.60 11.80
C GLN A 151 -15.97 -5.27 12.88
N LEU A 152 -14.66 -5.31 12.67
CA LEU A 152 -13.72 -5.86 13.63
C LEU A 152 -13.59 -4.94 14.87
N PRO A 153 -13.18 -5.49 16.02
CA PRO A 153 -12.98 -4.69 17.23
C PRO A 153 -11.98 -3.55 17.03
N ASN A 154 -12.21 -2.40 17.68
CA ASN A 154 -11.44 -1.18 17.51
C ASN A 154 -9.92 -1.35 17.73
N TRP A 155 -9.49 -2.29 18.57
CA TRP A 155 -8.08 -2.56 18.77
C TRP A 155 -7.39 -3.16 17.52
N ILE A 156 -8.12 -3.94 16.69
CA ILE A 156 -7.62 -4.45 15.41
C ILE A 156 -7.49 -3.29 14.40
N ILE A 157 -8.50 -2.42 14.35
CA ILE A 157 -8.48 -1.23 13.48
C ILE A 157 -7.27 -0.37 13.82
N ALA A 158 -7.05 -0.09 15.12
CA ALA A 158 -5.90 0.66 15.59
C ALA A 158 -4.56 -0.02 15.27
N LEU A 159 -4.49 -1.36 15.38
CA LEU A 159 -3.29 -2.12 15.04
C LEU A 159 -2.95 -2.03 13.54
N VAL A 160 -3.94 -2.12 12.67
CA VAL A 160 -3.76 -2.00 11.21
C VAL A 160 -3.33 -0.60 10.84
N ALA A 161 -3.95 0.44 11.43
CA ALA A 161 -3.56 1.83 11.22
C ALA A 161 -2.11 2.10 11.69
N ALA A 162 -1.75 1.62 12.87
CA ALA A 162 -0.39 1.72 13.40
C ALA A 162 0.63 0.96 12.52
N GLY A 163 0.24 -0.22 12.00
CA GLY A 163 1.06 -0.99 11.07
C GLY A 163 1.31 -0.26 9.76
N GLY A 164 0.29 0.36 9.19
CA GLY A 164 0.40 1.19 7.99
C GLY A 164 1.34 2.39 8.19
N LEU A 165 1.17 3.10 9.31
CA LEU A 165 2.06 4.21 9.68
C LEU A 165 3.50 3.75 9.89
N ALA A 166 3.70 2.63 10.59
CA ALA A 166 5.03 2.07 10.82
C ALA A 166 5.72 1.66 9.50
N ALA A 167 4.98 1.11 8.55
CA ALA A 167 5.50 0.76 7.23
C ALA A 167 5.97 2.00 6.46
N ALA A 168 5.16 3.06 6.45
CA ALA A 168 5.52 4.34 5.82
C ALA A 168 6.76 4.97 6.44
N LEU A 169 6.81 5.08 7.77
CA LEU A 169 7.94 5.65 8.50
C LEU A 169 9.22 4.81 8.34
N SER A 170 9.10 3.48 8.30
CA SER A 170 10.24 2.57 8.06
C SER A 170 10.89 2.82 6.70
N THR A 171 10.07 3.04 5.66
CA THR A 171 10.57 3.32 4.31
C THR A 171 11.21 4.72 4.26
N ALA A 172 10.56 5.73 4.82
CA ALA A 172 11.09 7.08 4.91
C ALA A 172 12.45 7.12 5.64
N ALA A 173 12.57 6.46 6.78
CA ALA A 173 13.83 6.37 7.53
C ALA A 173 14.95 5.70 6.71
N GLY A 174 14.62 4.63 5.98
CA GLY A 174 15.60 3.96 5.10
C GLY A 174 16.08 4.84 3.95
N LEU A 175 15.18 5.61 3.33
CA LEU A 175 15.52 6.54 2.25
C LEU A 175 16.35 7.71 2.78
N LEU A 176 15.99 8.28 3.93
CA LEU A 176 16.77 9.35 4.57
C LEU A 176 18.20 8.90 4.90
N LEU A 177 18.35 7.67 5.38
CA LEU A 177 19.67 7.10 5.62
C LEU A 177 20.49 6.97 4.32
N ALA A 178 19.87 6.52 3.22
CA ALA A 178 20.53 6.40 1.92
C ALA A 178 20.94 7.78 1.38
N ILE A 179 20.05 8.77 1.43
CA ILE A 179 20.33 10.15 0.97
C ILE A 179 21.45 10.78 1.82
N SER A 180 21.35 10.66 3.14
CA SER A 180 22.36 11.26 4.03
C SER A 180 23.74 10.63 3.85
N SER A 181 23.80 9.31 3.62
CA SER A 181 25.05 8.60 3.31
C SER A 181 25.62 9.02 1.97
N ALA A 182 24.81 9.11 0.92
CA ALA A 182 25.25 9.57 -0.39
C ALA A 182 25.82 10.99 -0.36
N ILE A 183 25.20 11.90 0.39
CA ILE A 183 25.70 13.27 0.51
C ILE A 183 26.97 13.34 1.39
N SER A 184 26.98 12.74 2.58
CA SER A 184 28.07 12.88 3.52
C SER A 184 29.31 12.06 3.12
N HIS A 185 29.11 10.83 2.70
CA HIS A 185 30.21 9.92 2.35
C HIS A 185 30.64 10.08 0.89
N ASP A 186 29.72 9.92 -0.06
CA ASP A 186 30.09 9.86 -1.46
C ASP A 186 30.43 11.26 -2.02
N LEU A 187 29.57 12.24 -1.76
CA LEU A 187 29.78 13.59 -2.30
C LEU A 187 30.81 14.39 -1.48
N LEU A 188 30.61 14.53 -0.17
CA LEU A 188 31.48 15.39 0.64
C LEU A 188 32.85 14.74 0.89
N LYS A 189 32.89 13.56 1.48
CA LYS A 189 34.16 12.90 1.86
C LYS A 189 34.96 12.44 0.66
N ASN A 190 34.36 11.77 -0.30
CA ASN A 190 35.08 11.18 -1.43
C ASN A 190 35.38 12.17 -2.56
N THR A 191 34.55 13.22 -2.73
CA THR A 191 34.67 14.13 -3.87
C THR A 191 35.17 15.53 -3.48
N LEU A 192 34.50 16.20 -2.53
CA LEU A 192 34.73 17.62 -2.23
C LEU A 192 35.74 17.85 -1.10
N ALA A 193 35.72 17.07 -0.04
CA ALA A 193 36.49 17.31 1.19
C ALA A 193 37.08 16.00 1.73
N ARG A 194 38.10 15.49 1.05
CA ARG A 194 38.73 14.17 1.34
C ARG A 194 39.32 14.04 2.74
N ASN A 195 39.55 15.16 3.46
CA ASN A 195 40.13 15.20 4.81
C ASN A 195 39.12 15.28 5.93
N LEU A 196 37.83 15.00 5.67
CA LEU A 196 36.79 14.99 6.72
C LEU A 196 37.06 13.92 7.77
N THR A 197 37.00 14.32 9.05
CA THR A 197 37.05 13.37 10.16
C THR A 197 35.69 12.65 10.26
N GLU A 198 35.68 11.46 10.88
CA GLU A 198 34.42 10.69 11.08
C GLU A 198 33.34 11.48 11.82
N THR A 199 33.74 12.31 12.79
CA THR A 199 32.82 13.18 13.52
C THR A 199 32.21 14.28 12.64
N GLN A 200 32.96 14.82 11.72
CA GLN A 200 32.47 15.81 10.74
C GLN A 200 31.56 15.15 9.72
N GLU A 201 31.94 13.99 9.20
CA GLU A 201 31.11 13.19 8.29
C GLU A 201 29.74 12.88 8.92
N LEU A 202 29.71 12.45 10.19
CA LEU A 202 28.48 12.19 10.92
C LEU A 202 27.61 13.45 11.13
N ARG A 203 28.24 14.61 11.38
CA ARG A 203 27.52 15.88 11.45
C ARG A 203 26.87 16.23 10.11
N TRP A 204 27.59 16.12 9.02
CA TRP A 204 27.07 16.37 7.69
C TRP A 204 25.96 15.37 7.29
N ALA A 205 26.08 14.10 7.67
CA ALA A 205 25.03 13.11 7.49
C ALA A 205 23.73 13.52 8.20
N ARG A 206 23.84 14.02 9.45
CA ARG A 206 22.67 14.50 10.21
C ARG A 206 22.05 15.77 9.59
N VAL A 207 22.88 16.71 9.15
CA VAL A 207 22.40 17.93 8.49
C VAL A 207 21.71 17.60 7.18
N SER A 208 22.30 16.74 6.35
CA SER A 208 21.70 16.34 5.08
C SER A 208 20.39 15.56 5.26
N ALA A 209 20.29 14.71 6.28
CA ALA A 209 19.03 14.06 6.62
C ALA A 209 17.95 15.08 7.05
N ALA A 210 18.31 16.08 7.87
CA ALA A 210 17.38 17.11 8.31
C ALA A 210 16.92 18.05 7.18
N VAL A 211 17.75 18.28 6.17
CA VAL A 211 17.41 19.10 4.99
C VAL A 211 16.56 18.33 3.99
N ALA A 212 16.66 16.99 3.97
CA ALA A 212 15.91 16.13 3.07
C ALA A 212 14.47 15.83 3.52
N ILE A 213 14.11 16.21 4.76
CA ILE A 213 12.74 16.13 5.30
C ILE A 213 11.94 17.37 4.92
#